data_d20f11d3dd1f6949730e02f56a930389
#
_entry.id   d20f11d3dd1f6949730e02f56a930389
#
_cell.length_a   1.000
_cell.length_b   1.000
_cell.length_c   1.000
_cell.angle_alpha   90.00
_cell.angle_beta   90.00
_cell.angle_gamma   90.00
#
_symmetry.space_group_name_H-M   'P 1'
#
loop_
_entity.id
_entity.type
_entity.pdbx_description
1 polymer ?
#
loop_
_entity_poly.entity_id
_entity_poly.type
_entity_poly.pdbx_seq_one_letter_code
_entity_poly.pdbx_strand_id
1 'polypeptide(L)'
;MQTLKNFVAVDWRSGKDKIYFFFKDTNKYSRFDISSNTVENGFPADITSDSWGAVHAQLKNLRFGFTAPALGGTGGGGDDILWFFYNTTGKPMVCKYDQDLDKPVANYLLENSIWHSLAPYFDTIVAGTWWDTFAPKNVFRFLTNDGHYIIFNYITNKTTRLPITPESWPGLSPYKNRIIGAVQNDAPLFDTYYYIFLTNNEYIRYNLKNNKAETGPININDGNWPGLLRD
;
A
#
# COMPACT_ATOMS: atom_id res chain seq x y z
N MET A 1 15.48 -11.65 -17.14
CA MET A 1 15.36 -11.35 -15.69
C MET A 1 13.97 -10.78 -15.50
N GLN A 2 13.17 -11.44 -14.68
CA GLN A 2 11.84 -10.94 -14.36
C GLN A 2 11.95 -9.61 -13.62
N THR A 3 11.02 -8.73 -13.87
CA THR A 3 10.94 -7.42 -13.24
C THR A 3 9.56 -7.21 -12.67
N LEU A 4 9.48 -6.60 -11.52
CA LEU A 4 8.20 -6.17 -10.97
C LEU A 4 7.57 -5.13 -11.89
N LYS A 5 6.45 -5.50 -12.51
CA LYS A 5 5.69 -4.62 -13.40
C LYS A 5 4.23 -4.65 -13.03
N ASN A 6 3.57 -3.51 -13.17
CA ASN A 6 2.12 -3.36 -13.04
C ASN A 6 1.54 -4.09 -11.83
N PHE A 7 2.10 -3.84 -10.67
CA PHE A 7 1.70 -4.42 -9.40
C PHE A 7 1.20 -3.37 -8.42
N VAL A 8 0.52 -3.84 -7.39
CA VAL A 8 0.20 -3.08 -6.18
C VAL A 8 0.66 -3.89 -4.98
N ALA A 9 1.37 -3.24 -4.06
CA ALA A 9 1.76 -3.84 -2.79
C ALA A 9 0.89 -3.30 -1.67
N VAL A 10 0.47 -4.17 -0.75
CA VAL A 10 -0.31 -3.81 0.44
C VAL A 10 0.22 -4.54 1.66
N ASP A 11 0.18 -3.90 2.81
CA ASP A 11 0.51 -4.50 4.09
C ASP A 11 -0.65 -5.35 4.64
N TRP A 12 -0.31 -6.41 5.35
CA TRP A 12 -1.25 -7.30 6.01
C TRP A 12 -0.81 -7.53 7.46
N ARG A 13 -1.68 -7.26 8.41
CA ARG A 13 -1.37 -7.27 9.85
C ARG A 13 -2.03 -8.40 10.63
N SER A 14 -3.15 -8.94 10.15
CA SER A 14 -3.80 -10.04 10.87
C SER A 14 -2.90 -11.28 10.89
N GLY A 15 -2.56 -11.73 12.09
CA GLY A 15 -1.63 -12.83 12.34
C GLY A 15 -0.16 -12.44 12.16
N LYS A 16 0.55 -13.06 11.19
CA LYS A 16 1.93 -12.70 10.86
C LYS A 16 1.96 -11.57 9.84
N ASP A 17 2.81 -10.59 10.09
CA ASP A 17 2.98 -9.44 9.19
C ASP A 17 3.50 -9.86 7.83
N LYS A 18 2.78 -9.48 6.79
CA LYS A 18 3.04 -9.85 5.40
C LYS A 18 2.88 -8.67 4.48
N ILE A 19 3.48 -8.78 3.33
CA ILE A 19 3.23 -7.89 2.20
C ILE A 19 2.62 -8.71 1.07
N TYR A 20 1.46 -8.30 0.60
CA TYR A 20 0.81 -8.87 -0.57
C TYR A 20 1.14 -8.05 -1.80
N PHE A 21 1.58 -8.72 -2.85
CA PHE A 21 1.86 -8.14 -4.17
C PHE A 21 0.82 -8.65 -5.16
N PHE A 22 0.01 -7.76 -5.70
CA PHE A 22 -0.99 -8.08 -6.73
C PHE A 22 -0.44 -7.73 -8.10
N PHE A 23 -0.25 -8.73 -8.95
CA PHE A 23 0.26 -8.57 -10.32
C PHE A 23 -0.91 -8.48 -11.31
N LYS A 24 -1.19 -7.29 -11.79
CA LYS A 24 -2.41 -7.04 -12.58
C LYS A 24 -2.37 -7.65 -13.98
N ASP A 25 -1.19 -7.79 -14.58
CA ASP A 25 -1.03 -8.34 -15.93
C ASP A 25 -1.27 -9.86 -15.98
N THR A 26 -0.96 -10.56 -14.89
CA THR A 26 -1.08 -12.02 -14.79
C THR A 26 -2.27 -12.48 -13.97
N ASN A 27 -2.98 -11.56 -13.31
CA ASN A 27 -4.05 -11.87 -12.35
C ASN A 27 -3.60 -12.81 -11.23
N LYS A 28 -2.37 -12.64 -10.77
CA LYS A 28 -1.75 -13.41 -9.69
C LYS A 28 -1.39 -12.52 -8.51
N TYR A 29 -1.12 -13.13 -7.37
CA TYR A 29 -0.56 -12.43 -6.21
C TYR A 29 0.52 -13.25 -5.55
N SER A 30 1.46 -12.56 -4.90
CA SER A 30 2.47 -13.15 -4.02
C SER A 30 2.29 -12.66 -2.59
N ARG A 31 2.71 -13.49 -1.66
CA ARG A 31 2.68 -13.22 -0.22
C ARG A 31 4.09 -13.31 0.32
N PHE A 32 4.66 -12.15 0.67
CA PHE A 32 5.98 -12.04 1.27
C PHE A 32 5.84 -12.02 2.79
N ASP A 33 6.44 -13.00 3.44
CA ASP A 33 6.51 -13.07 4.91
C ASP A 33 7.71 -12.22 5.38
N ILE A 34 7.42 -11.19 6.18
CA ILE A 34 8.43 -10.24 6.65
C ILE A 34 9.39 -10.90 7.63
N SER A 35 8.92 -11.82 8.46
CA SER A 35 9.72 -12.46 9.49
C SER A 35 10.75 -13.44 8.93
N SER A 36 10.36 -14.21 7.91
CA SER A 36 11.25 -15.13 7.19
C SER A 36 11.99 -14.49 6.03
N ASN A 37 11.63 -13.24 5.69
CA ASN A 37 12.17 -12.45 4.59
C ASN A 37 12.13 -13.20 3.25
N THR A 38 10.99 -13.81 2.91
CA THR A 38 10.83 -14.56 1.67
C THR A 38 9.37 -14.66 1.24
N VAL A 39 9.14 -14.86 -0.06
CA VAL A 39 7.84 -15.28 -0.58
C VAL A 39 7.60 -16.74 -0.21
N GLU A 40 6.44 -17.01 0.37
CA GLU A 40 6.05 -18.36 0.79
C GLU A 40 5.96 -19.34 -0.40
N ASN A 41 6.05 -20.63 -0.12
CA ASN A 41 5.88 -21.65 -1.14
C ASN A 41 4.45 -21.66 -1.69
N GLY A 42 4.29 -21.94 -2.98
CA GLY A 42 2.99 -21.91 -3.66
C GLY A 42 2.62 -20.55 -4.24
N PHE A 43 3.48 -19.54 -4.11
CA PHE A 43 3.29 -18.22 -4.74
C PHE A 43 4.30 -17.99 -5.89
N PRO A 44 3.88 -17.22 -6.92
CA PRO A 44 2.61 -16.52 -7.05
C PRO A 44 1.42 -17.46 -7.29
N ALA A 45 0.27 -17.15 -6.66
CA ALA A 45 -0.99 -17.88 -6.80
C ALA A 45 -2.02 -17.07 -7.61
N ASP A 46 -3.00 -17.73 -8.19
CA ASP A 46 -4.06 -17.08 -8.95
C ASP A 46 -5.03 -16.31 -8.03
N ILE A 47 -5.48 -15.15 -8.49
CA ILE A 47 -6.53 -14.38 -7.83
C ILE A 47 -7.88 -14.98 -8.24
N THR A 48 -8.55 -15.64 -7.28
CA THR A 48 -9.82 -16.31 -7.47
C THR A 48 -10.84 -15.93 -6.40
N SER A 49 -12.09 -16.35 -6.57
CA SER A 49 -13.11 -16.20 -5.52
C SER A 49 -12.76 -16.97 -4.24
N ASP A 50 -12.03 -18.05 -4.34
CA ASP A 50 -11.63 -18.87 -3.19
C ASP A 50 -10.51 -18.18 -2.37
N SER A 51 -9.62 -17.43 -3.06
CA SER A 51 -8.53 -16.72 -2.40
C SER A 51 -8.91 -15.32 -1.90
N TRP A 52 -9.83 -14.62 -2.57
CA TRP A 52 -10.14 -13.21 -2.28
C TRP A 52 -11.66 -12.92 -2.20
N GLY A 53 -12.49 -13.95 -2.14
CA GLY A 53 -13.93 -13.78 -2.01
C GLY A 53 -14.54 -12.87 -3.09
N ALA A 54 -15.49 -12.06 -2.70
CA ALA A 54 -16.21 -11.16 -3.61
C ALA A 54 -15.34 -10.03 -4.21
N VAL A 55 -14.15 -9.74 -3.66
CA VAL A 55 -13.29 -8.66 -4.16
C VAL A 55 -12.35 -9.11 -5.31
N HIS A 56 -12.22 -10.43 -5.56
CA HIS A 56 -11.28 -10.97 -6.55
C HIS A 56 -11.38 -10.32 -7.94
N ALA A 57 -12.59 -10.08 -8.42
CA ALA A 57 -12.81 -9.50 -9.75
C ALA A 57 -12.35 -8.02 -9.87
N GLN A 58 -12.22 -7.32 -8.75
CA GLN A 58 -11.80 -5.93 -8.69
C GLN A 58 -10.28 -5.77 -8.57
N LEU A 59 -9.56 -6.78 -8.07
CA LEU A 59 -8.12 -6.69 -7.79
C LEU A 59 -7.27 -6.43 -9.04
N LYS A 60 -7.72 -6.86 -10.23
CA LYS A 60 -7.08 -6.49 -11.49
C LYS A 60 -7.09 -4.98 -11.78
N ASN A 61 -8.03 -4.25 -11.19
CA ASN A 61 -8.19 -2.80 -11.34
C ASN A 61 -7.68 -2.03 -10.10
N LEU A 62 -6.98 -2.72 -9.20
CA LEU A 62 -6.43 -2.16 -7.98
C LEU A 62 -5.44 -1.03 -8.33
N ARG A 63 -5.54 0.08 -7.61
CA ARG A 63 -4.62 1.20 -7.75
C ARG A 63 -3.64 1.30 -6.60
N PHE A 64 -4.13 1.19 -5.39
CA PHE A 64 -3.35 1.13 -4.16
C PHE A 64 -4.20 0.54 -3.04
N GLY A 65 -3.56 0.21 -1.93
CA GLY A 65 -4.21 -0.23 -0.71
C GLY A 65 -3.26 -0.08 0.47
N PHE A 66 -3.82 -0.08 1.67
CA PHE A 66 -3.05 -0.04 2.92
C PHE A 66 -3.95 -0.44 4.09
N THR A 67 -3.32 -0.92 5.16
CA THR A 67 -4.01 -1.27 6.39
C THR A 67 -4.09 -0.06 7.32
N ALA A 68 -5.27 0.14 7.92
CA ALA A 68 -5.51 1.14 8.94
C ALA A 68 -6.20 0.48 10.14
N PRO A 69 -5.45 0.05 11.16
CA PRO A 69 -6.01 -0.55 12.36
C PRO A 69 -7.05 0.35 13.03
N ALA A 70 -8.13 -0.24 13.52
CA ALA A 70 -9.20 0.44 14.23
C ALA A 70 -9.97 1.53 13.46
N LEU A 71 -9.63 1.83 12.22
CA LEU A 71 -10.37 2.80 11.42
C LEU A 71 -11.61 2.14 10.79
N GLY A 72 -12.75 2.36 11.43
CA GLY A 72 -14.04 1.83 10.98
C GLY A 72 -14.32 0.39 11.41
N GLY A 73 -13.59 -0.15 12.38
CA GLY A 73 -13.92 -1.40 13.05
C GLY A 73 -15.27 -1.33 13.76
N THR A 74 -15.97 -2.45 13.83
CA THR A 74 -17.33 -2.54 14.39
C THR A 74 -17.35 -2.84 15.89
N GLY A 75 -16.20 -3.00 16.53
CA GLY A 75 -16.16 -3.31 17.95
C GLY A 75 -14.77 -3.33 18.53
N GLY A 76 -14.55 -2.48 19.49
CA GLY A 76 -13.65 -2.71 20.60
C GLY A 76 -12.18 -3.02 20.34
N GLY A 77 -11.56 -2.40 19.36
CA GLY A 77 -10.10 -2.30 19.26
C GLY A 77 -9.43 -3.55 18.70
N GLY A 78 -9.02 -3.48 17.48
CA GLY A 78 -8.12 -4.46 16.91
C GLY A 78 -8.46 -5.00 15.54
N ASP A 79 -9.57 -4.59 14.94
CA ASP A 79 -9.87 -5.05 13.59
C ASP A 79 -8.87 -4.42 12.61
N ASP A 80 -8.02 -5.23 12.03
CA ASP A 80 -7.10 -4.81 10.99
C ASP A 80 -7.86 -4.67 9.68
N ILE A 81 -8.12 -3.42 9.31
CA ILE A 81 -8.88 -3.09 8.11
C ILE A 81 -7.94 -2.73 6.97
N LEU A 82 -7.98 -3.52 5.92
CA LEU A 82 -7.31 -3.23 4.66
C LEU A 82 -8.27 -2.47 3.75
N TRP A 83 -7.85 -1.31 3.31
CA TRP A 83 -8.57 -0.48 2.36
C TRP A 83 -8.00 -0.68 0.96
N PHE A 84 -8.81 -1.27 0.06
CA PHE A 84 -8.49 -1.42 -1.36
C PHE A 84 -9.13 -0.30 -2.16
N PHE A 85 -8.33 0.41 -2.94
CA PHE A 85 -8.77 1.48 -3.84
C PHE A 85 -8.61 1.04 -5.29
N TYR A 86 -9.70 1.07 -6.06
CA TYR A 86 -9.73 0.53 -7.43
C TYR A 86 -10.71 1.29 -8.33
N ASN A 87 -10.62 1.09 -9.62
CA ASN A 87 -11.54 1.65 -10.60
C ASN A 87 -12.55 0.60 -11.08
N THR A 88 -13.82 0.97 -11.15
CA THR A 88 -14.84 0.17 -11.83
C THR A 88 -15.59 1.04 -12.81
N THR A 89 -15.54 0.69 -14.10
CA THR A 89 -16.23 1.43 -15.18
C THR A 89 -15.99 2.94 -15.14
N GLY A 90 -14.74 3.34 -14.85
CA GLY A 90 -14.34 4.75 -14.77
C GLY A 90 -14.73 5.46 -13.47
N LYS A 91 -15.26 4.75 -12.48
CA LYS A 91 -15.59 5.31 -11.17
C LYS A 91 -14.60 4.83 -10.11
N PRO A 92 -14.02 5.74 -9.32
CA PRO A 92 -13.23 5.39 -8.15
C PRO A 92 -14.07 4.70 -7.07
N MET A 93 -13.60 3.57 -6.62
CA MET A 93 -14.22 2.73 -5.60
C MET A 93 -13.27 2.47 -4.44
N VAL A 94 -13.82 2.18 -3.29
CA VAL A 94 -13.05 1.72 -2.13
C VAL A 94 -13.76 0.52 -1.48
N CYS A 95 -12.98 -0.54 -1.24
CA CYS A 95 -13.42 -1.71 -0.49
C CYS A 95 -12.81 -1.67 0.90
N LYS A 96 -13.64 -1.88 1.91
CA LYS A 96 -13.24 -2.17 3.28
C LYS A 96 -13.13 -3.69 3.43
N TYR A 97 -11.93 -4.20 3.66
CA TYR A 97 -11.64 -5.61 3.84
C TYR A 97 -11.19 -5.86 5.28
N ASP A 98 -11.91 -6.72 5.97
CA ASP A 98 -11.57 -7.13 7.33
C ASP A 98 -10.62 -8.32 7.25
N GLN A 99 -9.40 -8.14 7.73
CA GLN A 99 -8.35 -9.15 7.67
C GLN A 99 -8.57 -10.28 8.67
N ASP A 100 -9.20 -10.02 9.80
CA ASP A 100 -9.48 -11.04 10.81
C ASP A 100 -10.62 -11.98 10.37
N LEU A 101 -11.58 -11.42 9.63
CA LEU A 101 -12.66 -12.20 9.02
C LEU A 101 -12.32 -12.73 7.62
N ASP A 102 -11.17 -12.31 7.07
CA ASP A 102 -10.70 -12.64 5.72
C ASP A 102 -11.76 -12.41 4.63
N LYS A 103 -12.44 -11.25 4.68
CA LYS A 103 -13.51 -10.94 3.73
C LYS A 103 -13.77 -9.44 3.55
N PRO A 104 -14.30 -9.04 2.37
CA PRO A 104 -14.81 -7.68 2.20
C PRO A 104 -16.07 -7.49 3.06
N VAL A 105 -16.11 -6.39 3.81
CA VAL A 105 -17.25 -6.04 4.68
C VAL A 105 -18.06 -4.87 4.12
N ALA A 106 -17.47 -4.06 3.25
CA ALA A 106 -18.19 -2.99 2.56
C ALA A 106 -17.50 -2.55 1.27
N ASN A 107 -18.29 -2.04 0.32
CA ASN A 107 -17.84 -1.39 -0.90
C ASN A 107 -18.57 -0.07 -1.09
N TYR A 108 -17.84 0.99 -1.43
CA TYR A 108 -18.39 2.32 -1.62
C TYR A 108 -17.88 2.94 -2.93
N LEU A 109 -18.66 3.81 -3.53
CA LEU A 109 -18.08 4.86 -4.37
C LEU A 109 -17.14 5.70 -3.49
N LEU A 110 -15.97 6.05 -4.00
CA LEU A 110 -15.00 6.85 -3.24
C LEU A 110 -15.63 8.13 -2.68
N GLU A 111 -16.45 8.80 -3.50
CA GLU A 111 -17.18 10.03 -3.13
C GLU A 111 -18.16 9.85 -1.96
N ASN A 112 -18.62 8.61 -1.69
CA ASN A 112 -19.56 8.29 -0.62
C ASN A 112 -18.88 7.64 0.59
N SER A 113 -17.55 7.69 0.64
CA SER A 113 -16.75 7.09 1.71
C SER A 113 -16.08 8.16 2.59
N ILE A 114 -15.45 7.70 3.67
CA ILE A 114 -14.59 8.57 4.50
C ILE A 114 -13.39 9.13 3.73
N TRP A 115 -13.10 8.59 2.55
CA TRP A 115 -11.98 8.96 1.69
C TRP A 115 -12.36 9.92 0.56
N HIS A 116 -13.59 10.47 0.57
CA HIS A 116 -14.14 11.26 -0.55
C HIS A 116 -13.26 12.45 -0.95
N SER A 117 -12.57 13.08 0.00
CA SER A 117 -11.68 14.21 -0.28
C SER A 117 -10.40 13.83 -1.04
N LEU A 118 -10.13 12.52 -1.25
CA LEU A 118 -9.07 12.03 -2.13
C LEU A 118 -9.49 11.99 -3.60
N ALA A 119 -10.78 12.10 -3.91
CA ALA A 119 -11.30 11.94 -5.27
C ALA A 119 -10.60 12.81 -6.33
N PRO A 120 -10.27 14.09 -6.08
CA PRO A 120 -9.56 14.93 -7.06
C PRO A 120 -8.15 14.43 -7.41
N TYR A 121 -7.56 13.58 -6.59
CA TYR A 121 -6.19 13.11 -6.71
C TYR A 121 -6.09 11.61 -7.01
N PHE A 122 -7.22 10.92 -7.08
CA PHE A 122 -7.29 9.47 -7.14
C PHE A 122 -6.41 8.86 -8.23
N ASP A 123 -6.39 9.48 -9.42
CA ASP A 123 -5.63 8.96 -10.56
C ASP A 123 -4.12 9.15 -10.44
N THR A 124 -3.65 9.98 -9.51
CA THR A 124 -2.22 10.17 -9.26
C THR A 124 -1.71 9.41 -8.04
N ILE A 125 -2.59 9.03 -7.11
CA ILE A 125 -2.19 8.29 -5.91
C ILE A 125 -1.72 6.87 -6.29
N VAL A 126 -0.57 6.47 -5.75
CA VAL A 126 0.03 5.15 -5.97
C VAL A 126 0.26 4.36 -4.68
N ALA A 127 0.20 5.03 -3.52
CA ALA A 127 0.34 4.39 -2.23
C ALA A 127 -0.21 5.26 -1.11
N GLY A 128 -0.60 4.63 0.00
CA GLY A 128 -0.99 5.30 1.22
C GLY A 128 -0.35 4.65 2.44
N THR A 129 -0.21 5.39 3.52
CA THR A 129 0.19 4.88 4.81
C THR A 129 -0.40 5.70 5.94
N TRP A 130 -0.76 5.03 7.03
CA TRP A 130 -1.12 5.69 8.26
C TRP A 130 0.13 6.18 8.98
N TRP A 131 0.27 7.49 9.12
CA TRP A 131 1.45 8.12 9.75
C TRP A 131 1.25 8.31 11.27
N ASP A 132 0.67 7.31 11.94
CA ASP A 132 0.18 7.46 13.31
C ASP A 132 1.27 7.55 14.37
N THR A 133 2.39 6.85 14.17
CA THR A 133 3.44 6.74 15.20
C THR A 133 4.21 8.05 15.41
N PHE A 134 4.16 9.00 14.48
CA PHE A 134 5.07 10.16 14.43
C PHE A 134 4.39 11.50 14.12
N ALA A 135 3.08 11.49 13.91
CA ALA A 135 2.26 12.65 13.59
C ALA A 135 0.98 12.65 14.42
N PRO A 136 0.13 13.70 14.36
CA PRO A 136 -1.20 13.63 14.96
C PRO A 136 -1.93 12.35 14.52
N LYS A 137 -2.49 11.62 15.47
CA LYS A 137 -3.11 10.28 15.32
C LYS A 137 -4.18 10.10 14.24
N ASN A 138 -4.46 11.11 13.46
CA ASN A 138 -5.55 11.14 12.49
C ASN A 138 -5.06 11.45 11.08
N VAL A 139 -3.77 11.24 10.82
CA VAL A 139 -3.13 11.71 9.59
C VAL A 139 -2.66 10.53 8.75
N PHE A 140 -3.10 10.51 7.50
CA PHE A 140 -2.58 9.64 6.45
C PHE A 140 -1.70 10.44 5.50
N ARG A 141 -0.71 9.80 4.94
CA ARG A 141 0.07 10.32 3.82
C ARG A 141 -0.06 9.41 2.61
N PHE A 142 -0.27 10.02 1.45
CA PHE A 142 -0.36 9.32 0.18
C PHE A 142 0.73 9.83 -0.74
N LEU A 143 1.45 8.92 -1.38
CA LEU A 143 2.40 9.24 -2.43
C LEU A 143 1.69 9.26 -3.78
N THR A 144 2.14 10.18 -4.64
CA THR A 144 1.63 10.30 -6.01
C THR A 144 2.76 10.08 -7.02
N ASN A 145 2.39 9.68 -8.26
CA ASN A 145 3.34 9.44 -9.34
C ASN A 145 3.81 10.70 -10.08
N ASP A 146 3.33 11.87 -9.66
CA ASP A 146 3.63 13.17 -10.27
C ASP A 146 4.51 14.08 -9.38
N GLY A 147 5.23 13.47 -8.44
CA GLY A 147 6.21 14.15 -7.60
C GLY A 147 5.63 14.90 -6.40
N HIS A 148 4.40 14.56 -5.99
CA HIS A 148 3.73 15.15 -4.83
C HIS A 148 3.38 14.09 -3.80
N TYR A 149 2.93 14.57 -2.64
CA TYR A 149 2.27 13.75 -1.63
C TYR A 149 1.05 14.49 -1.08
N ILE A 150 0.14 13.73 -0.49
CA ILE A 150 -1.08 14.26 0.09
C ILE A 150 -1.07 13.96 1.58
N ILE A 151 -1.36 14.95 2.40
CA ILE A 151 -1.67 14.80 3.82
C ILE A 151 -3.19 14.78 3.92
N PHE A 152 -3.75 13.75 4.53
CA PHE A 152 -5.18 13.62 4.78
C PHE A 152 -5.43 13.45 6.27
N ASN A 153 -6.24 14.35 6.85
CA ASN A 153 -6.74 14.21 8.21
C ASN A 153 -8.19 13.70 8.14
N TYR A 154 -8.42 12.47 8.58
CA TYR A 154 -9.73 11.83 8.42
C TYR A 154 -10.80 12.36 9.39
N ILE A 155 -10.43 12.99 10.51
CA ILE A 155 -11.39 13.60 11.45
C ILE A 155 -11.96 14.90 10.87
N THR A 156 -11.09 15.75 10.32
CA THR A 156 -11.50 17.02 9.73
C THR A 156 -11.86 16.89 8.25
N ASN A 157 -11.60 15.72 7.67
CA ASN A 157 -11.74 15.41 6.26
C ASN A 157 -11.03 16.39 5.32
N LYS A 158 -9.87 16.88 5.77
CA LYS A 158 -9.09 17.88 5.04
C LYS A 158 -7.91 17.21 4.35
N THR A 159 -7.76 17.50 3.07
CA THR A 159 -6.59 17.13 2.27
C THR A 159 -5.71 18.35 2.00
N THR A 160 -4.39 18.11 1.97
CA THR A 160 -3.40 19.10 1.52
C THR A 160 -2.41 18.38 0.61
N ARG A 161 -2.30 18.83 -0.64
CA ARG A 161 -1.34 18.31 -1.61
C ARG A 161 -0.09 19.18 -1.62
N LEU A 162 1.07 18.57 -1.47
CA LEU A 162 2.37 19.25 -1.34
C LEU A 162 3.42 18.58 -2.24
N PRO A 163 4.41 19.33 -2.74
CA PRO A 163 5.50 18.74 -3.50
C PRO A 163 6.44 17.91 -2.61
N ILE A 164 6.96 16.82 -3.15
CA ILE A 164 8.08 16.09 -2.53
C ILE A 164 9.35 16.93 -2.72
N THR A 165 9.92 17.38 -1.60
CA THR A 165 11.15 18.19 -1.54
C THR A 165 12.19 17.50 -0.65
N PRO A 166 13.46 17.95 -0.67
CA PRO A 166 14.48 17.43 0.25
C PRO A 166 14.11 17.60 1.73
N GLU A 167 13.31 18.61 2.07
CA GLU A 167 12.87 18.89 3.44
C GLU A 167 11.67 18.05 3.85
N SER A 168 10.70 17.87 2.93
CA SER A 168 9.47 17.09 3.24
C SER A 168 9.69 15.59 3.23
N TRP A 169 10.52 15.11 2.29
CA TRP A 169 10.88 13.69 2.11
C TRP A 169 12.38 13.53 1.83
N PRO A 170 13.24 13.70 2.85
CA PRO A 170 14.70 13.62 2.71
C PRO A 170 15.15 12.31 2.05
N GLY A 171 15.92 12.44 0.96
CA GLY A 171 16.43 11.31 0.17
C GLY A 171 15.49 10.76 -0.89
N LEU A 172 14.20 11.11 -0.90
CA LEU A 172 13.23 10.69 -1.91
C LEU A 172 13.09 11.68 -3.07
N SER A 173 13.35 12.96 -2.83
CA SER A 173 13.12 14.03 -3.80
C SER A 173 13.74 13.81 -5.20
N PRO A 174 14.96 13.26 -5.37
CA PRO A 174 15.52 13.00 -6.69
C PRO A 174 14.74 11.95 -7.51
N TYR A 175 13.94 11.12 -6.84
CA TYR A 175 13.23 9.97 -7.43
C TYR A 175 11.72 10.16 -7.48
N LYS A 176 11.21 11.31 -7.08
CA LYS A 176 9.78 11.60 -6.90
C LYS A 176 8.88 11.29 -8.11
N ASN A 177 9.40 11.44 -9.32
CA ASN A 177 8.66 11.16 -10.56
C ASN A 177 8.80 9.69 -11.04
N ARG A 178 9.49 8.86 -10.25
CA ARG A 178 9.72 7.44 -10.53
C ARG A 178 8.90 6.52 -9.62
N ILE A 179 8.16 7.07 -8.67
CA ILE A 179 7.39 6.30 -7.68
C ILE A 179 6.23 5.60 -8.39
N ILE A 180 6.14 4.27 -8.24
CA ILE A 180 5.08 3.43 -8.81
C ILE A 180 4.22 2.74 -7.76
N GLY A 181 4.64 2.73 -6.51
CA GLY A 181 3.93 2.15 -5.38
C GLY A 181 4.76 2.24 -4.12
N ALA A 182 4.16 1.92 -3.00
CA ALA A 182 4.88 1.76 -1.74
C ALA A 182 4.05 0.92 -0.76
N VAL A 183 4.72 0.32 0.22
CA VAL A 183 4.08 -0.47 1.26
C VAL A 183 4.83 -0.32 2.57
N GLN A 184 4.09 -0.26 3.66
CA GLN A 184 4.67 -0.21 5.00
C GLN A 184 5.12 -1.62 5.42
N ASN A 185 6.31 -1.68 6.02
CA ASN A 185 6.73 -2.86 6.77
C ASN A 185 6.23 -2.70 8.19
N ASP A 186 5.21 -3.43 8.55
CA ASP A 186 4.53 -3.28 9.83
C ASP A 186 4.86 -4.44 10.76
N ALA A 187 6.04 -4.38 11.35
CA ALA A 187 6.45 -5.33 12.39
C ALA A 187 6.23 -4.71 13.78
N PRO A 188 5.50 -5.35 14.71
CA PRO A 188 4.94 -4.74 15.93
C PRO A 188 5.92 -4.04 16.86
N LEU A 189 7.21 -4.29 16.76
CA LEU A 189 8.22 -3.74 17.66
C LEU A 189 9.26 -2.83 17.01
N PHE A 190 9.39 -2.85 15.68
CA PHE A 190 10.47 -2.15 14.97
C PHE A 190 9.99 -1.43 13.71
N ASP A 191 8.70 -1.28 13.56
CA ASP A 191 8.14 -0.85 12.32
C ASP A 191 8.29 0.62 12.08
N THR A 192 9.16 0.89 11.18
CA THR A 192 9.46 2.25 10.79
C THR A 192 9.73 2.37 9.30
N TYR A 193 9.58 1.27 8.54
CA TYR A 193 9.98 1.29 7.15
C TYR A 193 8.80 1.36 6.18
N TYR A 194 9.00 2.17 5.17
CA TYR A 194 8.15 2.28 4.00
C TYR A 194 8.99 1.90 2.80
N TYR A 195 8.67 0.77 2.17
CA TYR A 195 9.31 0.33 0.95
C TYR A 195 8.68 1.05 -0.23
N ILE A 196 9.41 1.99 -0.82
CA ILE A 196 8.95 2.82 -1.93
C ILE A 196 9.52 2.24 -3.22
N PHE A 197 8.65 1.71 -4.07
CA PHE A 197 9.00 1.09 -5.34
C PHE A 197 9.08 2.14 -6.43
N LEU A 198 10.12 2.01 -7.27
CA LEU A 198 10.45 2.92 -8.34
C LEU A 198 10.38 2.21 -9.70
N THR A 199 10.28 3.00 -10.77
CA THR A 199 10.55 2.48 -12.13
C THR A 199 11.95 1.87 -12.20
N ASN A 200 12.19 1.01 -13.23
CA ASN A 200 13.45 0.29 -13.44
C ASN A 200 13.75 -0.82 -12.41
N ASN A 201 12.70 -1.37 -11.79
CA ASN A 201 12.82 -2.49 -10.85
C ASN A 201 13.71 -2.17 -9.63
N GLU A 202 13.53 -0.98 -9.07
CA GLU A 202 14.26 -0.49 -7.91
C GLU A 202 13.31 -0.16 -6.76
N TYR A 203 13.84 -0.11 -5.55
CA TYR A 203 13.14 0.39 -4.38
C TYR A 203 14.04 1.19 -3.46
N ILE A 204 13.43 2.01 -2.61
CA ILE A 204 14.07 2.75 -1.52
C ILE A 204 13.45 2.26 -0.21
N ARG A 205 14.28 1.97 0.77
CA ARG A 205 13.83 1.78 2.15
C ARG A 205 13.82 3.14 2.85
N TYR A 206 12.63 3.61 3.17
CA TYR A 206 12.41 4.89 3.82
C TYR A 206 12.05 4.69 5.29
N ASN A 207 12.78 5.32 6.20
CA ASN A 207 12.51 5.26 7.63
C ASN A 207 11.48 6.34 8.00
N LEU A 208 10.27 5.92 8.34
CA LEU A 208 9.16 6.83 8.69
C LEU A 208 9.44 7.59 9.98
N LYS A 209 10.06 6.93 10.98
CA LYS A 209 10.38 7.51 12.28
C LYS A 209 11.40 8.66 12.17
N ASN A 210 12.43 8.42 11.39
CA ASN A 210 13.50 9.38 11.19
C ASN A 210 13.21 10.34 10.03
N ASN A 211 12.08 10.12 9.32
CA ASN A 211 11.68 10.86 8.13
C ASN A 211 12.81 11.00 7.11
N LYS A 212 13.45 9.89 6.72
CA LYS A 212 14.53 9.90 5.74
C LYS A 212 14.68 8.57 5.00
N ALA A 213 15.20 8.62 3.77
CA ALA A 213 15.65 7.43 3.08
C ALA A 213 16.90 6.88 3.78
N GLU A 214 16.91 5.57 4.08
CA GLU A 214 18.08 4.87 4.63
C GLU A 214 18.95 4.28 3.53
N THR A 215 18.36 4.04 2.37
CA THR A 215 19.09 3.55 1.20
C THR A 215 18.79 4.44 0.01
N GLY A 216 19.70 4.52 -0.94
CA GLY A 216 19.39 4.96 -2.30
C GLY A 216 18.61 3.87 -3.04
N PRO A 217 18.27 4.09 -4.34
CA PRO A 217 17.62 3.05 -5.13
C PRO A 217 18.45 1.76 -5.17
N ILE A 218 17.81 0.65 -4.84
CA ILE A 218 18.39 -0.69 -4.83
C ILE A 218 17.62 -1.53 -5.84
N ASN A 219 18.31 -2.27 -6.71
CA ASN A 219 17.68 -3.21 -7.62
C ASN A 219 16.98 -4.33 -6.85
N ILE A 220 15.73 -4.63 -7.22
CA ILE A 220 14.98 -5.75 -6.68
C ILE A 220 15.53 -7.04 -7.29
N ASN A 221 15.90 -7.98 -6.42
CA ASN A 221 16.45 -9.28 -6.79
C ASN A 221 16.21 -10.30 -5.68
N ASP A 222 16.54 -11.57 -5.92
CA ASP A 222 16.36 -12.65 -4.94
C ASP A 222 17.23 -12.50 -3.68
N GLY A 223 18.24 -11.66 -3.67
CA GLY A 223 19.06 -11.40 -2.49
C GLY A 223 18.38 -10.49 -1.47
N ASN A 224 17.49 -9.59 -1.93
CA ASN A 224 16.77 -8.65 -1.06
C ASN A 224 15.26 -8.88 -0.99
N TRP A 225 14.66 -9.52 -2.00
CA TRP A 225 13.26 -9.93 -2.06
C TRP A 225 13.13 -11.38 -2.52
N PRO A 226 13.61 -12.37 -1.72
CA PRO A 226 13.65 -13.77 -2.12
C PRO A 226 12.30 -14.30 -2.58
N GLY A 227 12.26 -14.79 -3.81
CA GLY A 227 11.08 -15.39 -4.41
C GLY A 227 10.03 -14.41 -4.96
N LEU A 228 10.21 -13.08 -4.83
CA LEU A 228 9.24 -12.11 -5.33
C LEU A 228 9.20 -12.07 -6.87
N LEU A 229 10.29 -12.40 -7.52
CA LEU A 229 10.41 -12.42 -8.98
C LEU A 229 10.15 -13.81 -9.59
N ARG A 230 9.51 -14.74 -8.88
CA ARG A 230 9.06 -16.03 -9.42
C ARG A 230 7.89 -15.85 -10.39
N ASP A 231 7.80 -16.77 -11.38
CA ASP A 231 6.67 -16.86 -12.33
C ASP A 231 5.49 -17.65 -11.77
#